data_804777965fca5bc8e6199bc128b6ad5c
#
_entry.id   804777965fca5bc8e6199bc128b6ad5c
#
_cell.length_a   1.000
_cell.length_b   1.000
_cell.length_c   1.000
_cell.angle_alpha   90.00
_cell.angle_beta   90.00
_cell.angle_gamma   90.00
#
_symmetry.space_group_name_H-M   'P 1'
#
loop_
_entity.id
_entity.type
_entity.pdbx_description
1 polymer ?
#
loop_
_entity_poly.entity_id
_entity_poly.type
_entity_poly.pdbx_seq_one_letter_code
_entity_poly.pdbx_strand_id
1 'polypeptide(L)'
;MKINKNSAAAKVPFIKPNVNVMYQIDFKRDDSKPKDPETNIHKYGCNFMCCLAVPQFMNKKKLRSSQIIDIYLYAVKSGWIEYDCTVIKPNEVMNYTAQVLGDKKYRYANVFVKGIASDLDWNVSNYQHTSDLPGNGNIYFFIVDFLTGSSGNYGGHHFELYNSIGTLMYDPANCTVHKYKGVNKISCYKVFLKK
;
A
#
# COMPACT_ATOMS: atom_id res chain seq x y z
N MET A 1 27.69 18.31 -4.17
CA MET A 1 27.63 18.20 -2.70
C MET A 1 27.88 16.74 -2.34
N LYS A 2 29.02 16.41 -1.73
CA LYS A 2 29.35 15.01 -1.37
C LYS A 2 28.51 14.61 -0.17
N ILE A 3 27.59 13.68 -0.36
CA ILE A 3 26.76 13.12 0.71
C ILE A 3 27.66 12.21 1.55
N ASN A 4 27.76 12.53 2.84
CA ASN A 4 28.60 11.82 3.78
C ASN A 4 27.96 10.43 4.06
N LYS A 5 28.59 9.36 3.55
CA LYS A 5 28.10 7.96 3.60
C LYS A 5 28.15 7.32 5.00
N ASN A 6 28.50 8.06 6.05
CA ASN A 6 28.84 7.50 7.36
C ASN A 6 27.81 7.70 8.48
N SER A 7 26.58 8.11 8.20
CA SER A 7 25.51 8.02 9.21
C SER A 7 24.62 6.80 8.92
N ALA A 8 25.18 5.63 9.06
CA ALA A 8 24.41 4.40 9.14
C ALA A 8 23.73 4.31 10.52
N ALA A 9 22.77 5.18 10.80
CA ALA A 9 21.75 4.86 11.80
C ALA A 9 21.10 3.55 11.30
N ALA A 10 21.24 2.49 12.09
CA ALA A 10 20.78 1.16 11.74
C ALA A 10 19.31 1.26 11.30
N LYS A 11 19.08 1.10 10.00
CA LYS A 11 17.74 1.00 9.44
C LYS A 11 17.17 -0.27 10.04
N VAL A 12 16.25 -0.15 10.98
CA VAL A 12 15.53 -1.31 11.51
C VAL A 12 14.63 -1.80 10.38
N PRO A 13 14.95 -2.93 9.73
CA PRO A 13 14.10 -3.44 8.68
C PRO A 13 12.76 -3.84 9.32
N PHE A 14 11.66 -3.30 8.82
CA PHE A 14 10.35 -3.84 9.17
C PHE A 14 10.24 -5.22 8.55
N ILE A 15 10.39 -6.25 9.39
CA ILE A 15 10.23 -7.64 8.94
C ILE A 15 8.74 -7.87 8.73
N LYS A 16 8.37 -8.34 7.52
CA LYS A 16 6.99 -8.72 7.20
C LYS A 16 6.49 -9.72 8.26
N PRO A 17 5.48 -9.36 9.06
CA PRO A 17 4.92 -10.29 10.02
C PRO A 17 4.24 -11.44 9.26
N ASN A 18 4.20 -12.62 9.89
CA ASN A 18 3.48 -13.78 9.34
C ASN A 18 1.97 -13.58 9.48
N VAL A 19 1.42 -12.64 8.71
CA VAL A 19 -0.02 -12.36 8.59
C VAL A 19 -0.41 -12.64 7.15
N ASN A 20 -1.29 -13.61 6.97
CA ASN A 20 -1.84 -13.95 5.66
C ASN A 20 -2.96 -12.95 5.31
N VAL A 21 -2.58 -11.79 4.75
CA VAL A 21 -3.51 -10.77 4.26
C VAL A 21 -4.21 -11.29 3.00
N MET A 22 -5.52 -11.05 2.88
CA MET A 22 -6.28 -11.44 1.69
C MET A 22 -5.82 -10.66 0.46
N TYR A 23 -5.87 -11.31 -0.70
CA TYR A 23 -5.60 -10.70 -2.00
C TYR A 23 -6.88 -10.16 -2.63
N GLN A 24 -6.76 -9.20 -3.55
CA GLN A 24 -7.94 -8.69 -4.28
C GLN A 24 -8.62 -9.80 -5.09
N ILE A 25 -7.86 -10.75 -5.60
CA ILE A 25 -8.38 -11.90 -6.37
C ILE A 25 -9.12 -12.94 -5.53
N ASP A 26 -9.06 -12.85 -4.19
CA ASP A 26 -9.84 -13.72 -3.29
C ASP A 26 -11.32 -13.31 -3.23
N PHE A 27 -11.68 -12.14 -3.77
CA PHE A 27 -13.05 -11.67 -3.85
C PHE A 27 -13.74 -12.18 -5.12
N LYS A 28 -15.08 -12.37 -5.02
CA LYS A 28 -15.86 -12.85 -6.16
C LYS A 28 -15.94 -11.78 -7.24
N ARG A 29 -15.71 -12.17 -8.49
CA ARG A 29 -15.95 -11.31 -9.65
C ARG A 29 -17.28 -11.71 -10.31
N ASP A 30 -18.15 -10.73 -10.46
CA ASP A 30 -19.41 -10.87 -11.20
C ASP A 30 -19.61 -9.62 -12.08
N ASP A 31 -19.18 -9.72 -13.34
CA ASP A 31 -19.23 -8.59 -14.29
C ASP A 31 -20.66 -8.13 -14.62
N SER A 32 -21.69 -8.91 -14.28
CA SER A 32 -23.09 -8.47 -14.37
C SER A 32 -23.49 -7.49 -13.26
N LYS A 33 -22.66 -7.36 -12.22
CA LYS A 33 -22.88 -6.51 -11.04
C LYS A 33 -21.79 -5.44 -10.89
N PRO A 34 -21.73 -4.44 -11.74
CA PRO A 34 -20.62 -3.48 -11.77
C PRO A 34 -20.51 -2.59 -10.52
N LYS A 35 -21.54 -2.56 -9.66
CA LYS A 35 -21.53 -1.81 -8.38
C LYS A 35 -21.36 -2.73 -7.16
N ASP A 36 -21.20 -4.03 -7.37
CA ASP A 36 -20.97 -4.96 -6.28
C ASP A 36 -19.57 -4.76 -5.67
N PRO A 37 -19.46 -4.64 -4.33
CA PRO A 37 -18.19 -4.41 -3.64
C PRO A 37 -17.13 -5.45 -3.97
N GLU A 38 -17.48 -6.74 -3.97
CA GLU A 38 -16.53 -7.81 -4.25
C GLU A 38 -15.99 -7.73 -5.67
N THR A 39 -16.88 -7.47 -6.64
CA THR A 39 -16.50 -7.29 -8.05
C THR A 39 -15.53 -6.11 -8.22
N ASN A 40 -15.80 -4.98 -7.55
CA ASN A 40 -14.94 -3.80 -7.64
C ASN A 40 -13.58 -4.02 -6.96
N ILE A 41 -13.57 -4.65 -5.78
CA ILE A 41 -12.31 -5.00 -5.10
C ILE A 41 -11.50 -5.95 -5.98
N HIS A 42 -12.13 -6.98 -6.55
CA HIS A 42 -11.45 -7.94 -7.43
C HIS A 42 -10.81 -7.25 -8.64
N LYS A 43 -11.53 -6.33 -9.29
CA LYS A 43 -11.08 -5.71 -10.55
C LYS A 43 -10.11 -4.55 -10.36
N TYR A 44 -10.33 -3.73 -9.34
CA TYR A 44 -9.69 -2.42 -9.22
C TYR A 44 -9.07 -2.17 -7.84
N GLY A 45 -9.16 -3.14 -6.92
CA GLY A 45 -8.85 -2.96 -5.51
C GLY A 45 -7.37 -2.89 -5.15
N CYS A 46 -6.43 -2.93 -6.08
CA CYS A 46 -5.00 -3.06 -5.74
C CYS A 46 -4.49 -1.96 -4.79
N ASN A 47 -4.78 -0.69 -5.05
CA ASN A 47 -4.40 0.40 -4.15
C ASN A 47 -5.14 0.34 -2.81
N PHE A 48 -6.45 0.09 -2.85
CA PHE A 48 -7.27 -0.06 -1.66
C PHE A 48 -6.74 -1.18 -0.76
N MET A 49 -6.45 -2.35 -1.32
CA MET A 49 -5.91 -3.50 -0.59
C MET A 49 -4.51 -3.22 -0.02
N CYS A 50 -3.66 -2.47 -0.72
CA CYS A 50 -2.39 -1.99 -0.17
C CYS A 50 -2.61 -1.11 1.07
N CYS A 51 -3.58 -0.20 1.04
CA CYS A 51 -3.92 0.63 2.20
C CYS A 51 -4.39 -0.23 3.39
N LEU A 52 -5.17 -1.29 3.15
CA LEU A 52 -5.63 -2.19 4.22
C LEU A 52 -4.49 -3.05 4.78
N ALA A 53 -3.50 -3.41 3.96
CA ALA A 53 -2.41 -4.30 4.37
C ALA A 53 -1.50 -3.66 5.42
N VAL A 54 -1.22 -2.35 5.33
CA VAL A 54 -0.33 -1.65 6.28
C VAL A 54 -0.78 -1.80 7.73
N PRO A 55 -2.03 -1.46 8.13
CA PRO A 55 -2.50 -1.65 9.50
C PRO A 55 -2.54 -3.12 9.92
N GLN A 56 -2.84 -4.05 9.02
CA GLN A 56 -2.84 -5.47 9.31
C GLN A 56 -1.44 -5.96 9.69
N PHE A 57 -0.41 -5.54 8.95
CA PHE A 57 0.98 -5.87 9.27
C PHE A 57 1.43 -5.24 10.60
N MET A 58 1.09 -3.97 10.84
CA MET A 58 1.46 -3.28 12.07
C MET A 58 0.84 -3.92 13.32
N ASN A 59 -0.40 -4.39 13.21
CA ASN A 59 -1.13 -4.99 14.32
C ASN A 59 -0.99 -6.51 14.39
N LYS A 60 -0.34 -7.13 13.40
CA LYS A 60 -0.23 -8.59 13.26
C LYS A 60 -1.61 -9.28 13.29
N LYS A 61 -2.61 -8.65 12.69
CA LYS A 61 -3.99 -9.11 12.64
C LYS A 61 -4.50 -9.15 11.22
N LYS A 62 -5.31 -10.16 10.90
CA LYS A 62 -5.96 -10.33 9.60
C LYS A 62 -7.38 -9.78 9.65
N LEU A 63 -7.80 -9.07 8.60
CA LEU A 63 -9.21 -8.76 8.33
C LEU A 63 -9.91 -9.97 7.69
N ARG A 64 -11.17 -10.18 8.03
CA ARG A 64 -12.07 -11.09 7.32
C ARG A 64 -12.61 -10.40 6.06
N SER A 65 -13.04 -11.17 5.07
CA SER A 65 -13.64 -10.62 3.83
C SER A 65 -14.80 -9.66 4.12
N SER A 66 -15.69 -10.04 5.04
CA SER A 66 -16.81 -9.18 5.46
C SER A 66 -16.35 -7.82 6.02
N GLN A 67 -15.29 -7.81 6.83
CA GLN A 67 -14.73 -6.55 7.36
C GLN A 67 -14.12 -5.68 6.26
N ILE A 68 -13.50 -6.29 5.25
CA ILE A 68 -12.96 -5.57 4.09
C ILE A 68 -14.10 -4.93 3.30
N ILE A 69 -15.20 -5.67 3.07
CA ILE A 69 -16.40 -5.16 2.41
C ILE A 69 -17.02 -4.01 3.21
N ASP A 70 -17.14 -4.15 4.53
CA ASP A 70 -17.65 -3.10 5.41
C ASP A 70 -16.78 -1.83 5.36
N ILE A 71 -15.45 -1.99 5.36
CA ILE A 71 -14.50 -0.87 5.20
C ILE A 71 -14.68 -0.22 3.83
N TYR A 72 -14.80 -1.00 2.75
CA TYR A 72 -15.04 -0.48 1.42
C TYR A 72 -16.32 0.35 1.36
N LEU A 73 -17.45 -0.18 1.81
CA LEU A 73 -18.73 0.51 1.82
C LEU A 73 -18.69 1.81 2.64
N TYR A 74 -18.05 1.75 3.81
CA TYR A 74 -17.87 2.94 4.64
C TYR A 74 -16.98 3.99 3.95
N ALA A 75 -15.89 3.56 3.34
CA ALA A 75 -14.93 4.44 2.66
C ALA A 75 -15.57 5.12 1.43
N VAL A 76 -16.38 4.40 0.64
CA VAL A 76 -17.17 4.96 -0.47
C VAL A 76 -18.16 6.00 0.05
N LYS A 77 -18.96 5.65 1.08
CA LYS A 77 -19.93 6.56 1.70
C LYS A 77 -19.27 7.83 2.23
N SER A 78 -18.04 7.73 2.73
CA SER A 78 -17.27 8.84 3.30
C SER A 78 -16.50 9.66 2.26
N GLY A 79 -16.53 9.28 0.98
CA GLY A 79 -15.78 9.92 -0.09
C GLY A 79 -14.25 9.74 0.07
N TRP A 80 -13.80 8.62 0.66
CA TRP A 80 -12.39 8.29 0.78
C TRP A 80 -11.89 7.45 -0.38
N ILE A 81 -12.78 6.70 -1.00
CA ILE A 81 -12.58 5.97 -2.24
C ILE A 81 -13.80 6.16 -3.16
N GLU A 82 -13.60 5.95 -4.45
CA GLU A 82 -14.69 5.83 -5.42
C GLU A 82 -15.18 4.38 -5.53
N TYR A 83 -16.30 4.15 -6.21
CA TYR A 83 -16.85 2.81 -6.40
C TYR A 83 -15.88 1.85 -7.11
N ASP A 84 -15.04 2.37 -7.98
CA ASP A 84 -13.99 1.61 -8.68
C ASP A 84 -12.70 1.44 -7.87
N CYS A 85 -12.77 1.59 -6.55
CA CYS A 85 -11.63 1.52 -5.64
C CYS A 85 -10.54 2.60 -5.86
N THR A 86 -10.80 3.65 -6.63
CA THR A 86 -9.89 4.80 -6.71
C THR A 86 -9.73 5.43 -5.33
N VAL A 87 -8.53 5.38 -4.77
CA VAL A 87 -8.27 5.86 -3.41
C VAL A 87 -7.97 7.36 -3.41
N ILE A 88 -8.85 8.14 -2.77
CA ILE A 88 -8.75 9.60 -2.66
C ILE A 88 -8.07 10.01 -1.35
N LYS A 89 -8.43 9.35 -0.25
CA LYS A 89 -7.92 9.66 1.11
C LYS A 89 -7.30 8.41 1.76
N PRO A 90 -6.11 7.99 1.33
CA PRO A 90 -5.48 6.75 1.81
C PRO A 90 -5.24 6.75 3.32
N ASN A 91 -4.93 7.92 3.92
CA ASN A 91 -4.72 8.02 5.37
C ASN A 91 -5.98 7.67 6.17
N GLU A 92 -7.14 8.09 5.68
CA GLU A 92 -8.43 7.82 6.33
C GLU A 92 -8.76 6.34 6.23
N VAL A 93 -8.53 5.72 5.06
CA VAL A 93 -8.70 4.28 4.85
C VAL A 93 -7.81 3.49 5.82
N MET A 94 -6.52 3.83 5.91
CA MET A 94 -5.58 3.16 6.82
C MET A 94 -5.97 3.32 8.29
N ASN A 95 -6.33 4.56 8.71
CA ASN A 95 -6.68 4.85 10.10
C ASN A 95 -7.99 4.16 10.51
N TYR A 96 -8.98 4.13 9.61
CA TYR A 96 -10.23 3.41 9.88
C TYR A 96 -10.02 1.90 9.92
N THR A 97 -9.20 1.36 9.02
CA THR A 97 -8.78 -0.05 9.06
C THR A 97 -8.12 -0.39 10.41
N ALA A 98 -7.22 0.47 10.89
CA ALA A 98 -6.60 0.31 12.20
C ALA A 98 -7.65 0.30 13.33
N GLN A 99 -8.64 1.17 13.27
CA GLN A 99 -9.76 1.20 14.22
C GLN A 99 -10.55 -0.11 14.21
N VAL A 100 -10.91 -0.65 13.03
CA VAL A 100 -11.59 -1.94 12.89
C VAL A 100 -10.77 -3.10 13.47
N LEU A 101 -9.43 -3.03 13.38
CA LEU A 101 -8.51 -3.99 13.99
C LEU A 101 -8.35 -3.82 15.52
N GLY A 102 -8.95 -2.77 16.10
CA GLY A 102 -8.80 -2.41 17.51
C GLY A 102 -7.43 -1.80 17.84
N ASP A 103 -6.80 -1.17 16.87
CA ASP A 103 -5.50 -0.52 17.03
C ASP A 103 -5.63 0.78 17.83
N LYS A 104 -5.07 0.78 19.03
CA LYS A 104 -4.98 1.97 19.88
C LYS A 104 -3.60 2.63 19.83
N LYS A 105 -2.63 2.01 19.15
CA LYS A 105 -1.22 2.37 19.26
C LYS A 105 -0.72 3.24 18.11
N TYR A 106 -1.22 3.00 16.89
CA TYR A 106 -0.66 3.60 15.68
C TYR A 106 -1.64 4.54 14.97
N ARG A 107 -1.07 5.52 14.28
CA ARG A 107 -1.72 6.39 13.31
C ARG A 107 -0.89 6.40 12.03
N TYR A 108 -1.54 6.54 10.89
CA TYR A 108 -0.95 6.48 9.56
C TYR A 108 -1.14 7.80 8.84
N ALA A 109 -0.09 8.32 8.23
CA ALA A 109 -0.17 9.53 7.41
C ALA A 109 0.77 9.46 6.21
N ASN A 110 0.31 9.99 5.08
CA ASN A 110 1.17 10.23 3.93
C ASN A 110 2.21 11.30 4.30
N VAL A 111 3.44 11.08 3.90
CA VAL A 111 4.52 12.02 4.11
C VAL A 111 5.26 12.25 2.80
N PHE A 112 5.65 13.50 2.58
CA PHE A 112 6.53 13.83 1.47
C PHE A 112 7.97 13.50 1.87
N VAL A 113 8.63 12.68 1.06
CA VAL A 113 10.06 12.39 1.22
C VAL A 113 10.78 13.00 0.03
N LYS A 114 11.58 14.03 0.28
CA LYS A 114 12.40 14.69 -0.75
C LYS A 114 13.42 13.70 -1.28
N GLY A 115 13.49 13.53 -2.60
CA GLY A 115 14.43 12.61 -3.24
C GLY A 115 13.86 11.24 -3.58
N ILE A 116 12.61 10.92 -3.19
CA ILE A 116 11.86 9.87 -3.88
C ILE A 116 11.33 10.53 -5.15
N ALA A 117 12.22 10.59 -6.13
CA ALA A 117 11.95 11.26 -7.37
C ALA A 117 10.94 10.47 -8.19
N SER A 118 10.10 11.23 -8.87
CA SER A 118 9.39 10.86 -10.08
C SER A 118 10.31 10.41 -11.24
N ASP A 119 11.61 10.23 -11.01
CA ASP A 119 12.59 9.94 -12.04
C ASP A 119 12.62 8.43 -12.33
N LEU A 120 12.00 8.13 -13.30
CA LEU A 120 11.96 7.24 -14.46
C LEU A 120 12.87 5.98 -14.52
N ASP A 121 13.91 5.86 -13.69
CA ASP A 121 14.81 4.71 -13.61
C ASP A 121 14.64 3.89 -12.32
N TRP A 122 13.42 3.86 -11.80
CA TRP A 122 13.14 3.11 -10.59
C TRP A 122 13.21 1.62 -10.85
N ASN A 123 14.36 1.04 -10.61
CA ASN A 123 14.54 -0.38 -10.51
C ASN A 123 14.38 -0.77 -9.03
N VAL A 124 13.44 -1.66 -8.71
CA VAL A 124 13.19 -2.13 -7.34
C VAL A 124 14.47 -2.62 -6.67
N SER A 125 15.40 -3.22 -7.43
CA SER A 125 16.71 -3.64 -6.96
C SER A 125 17.66 -2.48 -6.63
N ASN A 126 17.42 -1.29 -7.19
CA ASN A 126 18.21 -0.08 -6.98
C ASN A 126 17.62 0.85 -5.92
N TYR A 127 16.60 0.42 -5.17
CA TYR A 127 15.99 1.19 -4.10
C TYR A 127 16.94 1.39 -2.90
N GLN A 128 18.13 1.90 -3.21
CA GLN A 128 19.12 2.32 -2.22
C GLN A 128 18.83 3.73 -1.66
N HIS A 129 17.85 4.43 -2.21
CA HIS A 129 17.51 5.82 -1.86
C HIS A 129 16.67 5.98 -0.59
N THR A 130 16.39 4.89 0.12
CA THR A 130 15.90 5.00 1.51
C THR A 130 16.93 5.58 2.49
N SER A 131 18.14 5.92 2.01
CA SER A 131 19.14 6.63 2.81
C SER A 131 18.67 7.99 3.32
N ASP A 132 17.71 8.61 2.62
CA ASP A 132 17.18 9.93 2.96
C ASP A 132 15.99 9.88 3.91
N LEU A 133 15.47 8.68 4.23
CA LEU A 133 14.52 8.55 5.31
C LEU A 133 15.24 8.79 6.64
N PRO A 134 14.73 9.72 7.47
CA PRO A 134 15.36 9.99 8.76
C PRO A 134 15.51 8.69 9.57
N GLY A 135 16.72 8.35 9.97
CA GLY A 135 17.05 7.16 10.74
C GLY A 135 16.60 7.23 12.21
N ASN A 136 15.39 7.72 12.45
CA ASN A 136 14.86 8.06 13.78
C ASN A 136 13.96 6.96 14.38
N GLY A 137 14.14 5.70 13.96
CA GLY A 137 13.33 4.56 14.44
C GLY A 137 11.87 4.55 13.97
N ASN A 138 11.50 5.46 13.05
CA ASN A 138 10.15 5.45 12.47
C ASN A 138 9.98 4.32 11.44
N ILE A 139 8.77 3.84 11.33
CA ILE A 139 8.38 2.83 10.35
C ILE A 139 7.74 3.53 9.16
N TYR A 140 8.22 3.22 7.96
CA TYR A 140 7.71 3.73 6.70
C TYR A 140 7.29 2.59 5.79
N PHE A 141 6.25 2.85 5.00
CA PHE A 141 5.78 1.99 3.92
C PHE A 141 5.65 2.79 2.64
N PHE A 142 5.82 2.12 1.51
CA PHE A 142 5.67 2.71 0.20
C PHE A 142 4.60 1.95 -0.58
N ILE A 143 3.63 2.68 -1.11
CA ILE A 143 2.72 2.16 -2.12
C ILE A 143 3.22 2.69 -3.46
N VAL A 144 3.58 1.77 -4.34
CA VAL A 144 4.15 2.06 -5.65
C VAL A 144 3.10 1.77 -6.70
N ASP A 145 2.81 2.77 -7.53
CA ASP A 145 1.94 2.69 -8.69
C ASP A 145 2.78 2.39 -9.92
N PHE A 146 2.63 1.19 -10.45
CA PHE A 146 3.31 0.73 -11.66
C PHE A 146 2.42 0.89 -12.89
N LEU A 147 3.00 1.36 -13.99
CA LEU A 147 2.37 1.33 -15.30
C LEU A 147 2.43 -0.10 -15.84
N THR A 148 1.27 -0.66 -16.16
CA THR A 148 1.13 -1.97 -16.79
C THR A 148 0.78 -1.82 -18.28
N GLY A 149 0.97 -2.89 -19.04
CA GLY A 149 0.50 -2.92 -20.43
C GLY A 149 -1.03 -2.99 -20.51
N SER A 150 -1.61 -2.55 -21.61
CA SER A 150 -3.04 -2.56 -21.89
C SER A 150 -3.70 -3.96 -21.93
N SER A 151 -2.93 -5.01 -21.73
CA SER A 151 -3.40 -6.41 -21.78
C SER A 151 -3.76 -7.00 -20.41
N GLY A 152 -3.72 -6.21 -19.34
CA GLY A 152 -4.03 -6.68 -17.99
C GLY A 152 -5.40 -6.17 -17.49
N ASN A 153 -6.03 -6.92 -16.58
CA ASN A 153 -7.29 -6.57 -15.93
C ASN A 153 -7.23 -5.31 -15.04
N TYR A 154 -6.11 -4.60 -15.02
CA TYR A 154 -5.76 -3.56 -14.05
C TYR A 154 -5.75 -2.13 -14.61
N GLY A 155 -6.47 -1.87 -15.71
CA GLY A 155 -6.67 -0.51 -16.23
C GLY A 155 -5.39 0.26 -16.57
N GLY A 156 -4.26 -0.43 -16.78
CA GLY A 156 -2.98 0.19 -17.07
C GLY A 156 -2.14 0.55 -15.83
N HIS A 157 -2.66 0.32 -14.61
CA HIS A 157 -1.99 0.57 -13.34
C HIS A 157 -2.05 -0.66 -12.43
N HIS A 158 -0.99 -0.86 -11.64
CA HIS A 158 -0.97 -1.83 -10.55
C HIS A 158 -0.21 -1.28 -9.35
N PHE A 159 -0.74 -1.52 -8.16
CA PHE A 159 -0.18 -1.00 -6.92
C PHE A 159 0.38 -2.14 -6.07
N GLU A 160 1.58 -1.94 -5.56
CA GLU A 160 2.25 -2.86 -4.65
C GLU A 160 2.75 -2.14 -3.40
N LEU A 161 2.86 -2.88 -2.30
CA LEU A 161 3.32 -2.36 -1.01
C LEU A 161 4.74 -2.83 -0.70
N TYR A 162 5.60 -1.88 -0.38
CA TYR A 162 7.01 -2.09 0.00
C TYR A 162 7.30 -1.55 1.38
N ASN A 163 8.33 -2.12 2.04
CA ASN A 163 8.87 -1.57 3.28
C ASN A 163 9.93 -0.48 3.02
N SER A 164 10.47 0.10 4.10
CA SER A 164 11.44 1.20 4.04
C SER A 164 12.79 0.83 3.41
N ILE A 165 13.07 -0.44 3.17
CA ILE A 165 14.30 -0.90 2.49
C ILE A 165 14.03 -1.45 1.09
N GLY A 166 12.82 -1.20 0.54
CA GLY A 166 12.46 -1.62 -0.80
C GLY A 166 12.11 -3.10 -0.96
N THR A 167 11.84 -3.81 0.13
CA THR A 167 11.37 -5.20 0.05
C THR A 167 9.87 -5.23 -0.19
N LEU A 168 9.43 -6.00 -1.18
CA LEU A 168 8.01 -6.25 -1.44
C LEU A 168 7.36 -6.90 -0.23
N MET A 169 6.34 -6.23 0.31
CA MET A 169 5.57 -6.69 1.46
C MET A 169 4.27 -7.36 1.02
N TYR A 170 3.65 -6.84 -0.02
CA TYR A 170 2.35 -7.29 -0.45
C TYR A 170 2.06 -6.89 -1.90
N ASP A 171 1.69 -7.86 -2.72
CA ASP A 171 1.14 -7.69 -4.05
C ASP A 171 -0.34 -8.11 -4.02
N PRO A 172 -1.29 -7.19 -4.17
CA PRO A 172 -2.73 -7.48 -4.09
C PRO A 172 -3.22 -8.50 -5.11
N ALA A 173 -2.59 -8.57 -6.27
CA ALA A 173 -2.95 -9.50 -7.34
C ALA A 173 -2.38 -10.91 -7.11
N ASN A 174 -1.44 -11.07 -6.16
CA ASN A 174 -0.71 -12.33 -5.93
C ASN A 174 -0.09 -12.90 -7.22
N CYS A 175 0.39 -12.00 -8.06
CA CYS A 175 0.99 -12.39 -9.34
C CYS A 175 2.49 -12.55 -9.20
N THR A 176 3.02 -13.64 -9.73
CA THR A 176 4.47 -13.92 -9.70
C THR A 176 5.24 -13.24 -10.84
N VAL A 177 4.53 -12.69 -11.82
CA VAL A 177 5.16 -12.05 -12.98
C VAL A 177 4.33 -10.85 -13.44
N HIS A 178 4.77 -9.65 -13.07
CA HIS A 178 4.27 -8.41 -13.67
C HIS A 178 5.26 -7.91 -14.73
N LYS A 179 4.75 -7.58 -15.91
CA LYS A 179 5.51 -6.81 -16.90
C LYS A 179 5.17 -5.34 -16.72
N TYR A 180 5.94 -4.66 -15.89
CA TYR A 180 5.81 -3.22 -15.73
C TYR A 180 6.49 -2.48 -16.89
N LYS A 181 5.85 -1.39 -17.32
CA LYS A 181 6.43 -0.43 -18.28
C LYS A 181 7.19 0.68 -17.58
N GLY A 182 6.98 0.87 -16.31
CA GLY A 182 7.60 1.89 -15.48
C GLY A 182 6.84 2.16 -14.19
N VAL A 183 7.32 3.10 -13.42
CA VAL A 183 6.68 3.60 -12.21
C VAL A 183 5.97 4.91 -12.55
N ASN A 184 4.69 5.02 -12.18
CA ASN A 184 3.91 6.23 -12.32
C ASN A 184 4.05 7.13 -11.08
N LYS A 185 3.92 6.52 -9.88
CA LYS A 185 3.93 7.27 -8.62
C LYS A 185 4.39 6.41 -7.46
N ILE A 186 5.09 7.05 -6.53
CA ILE A 186 5.42 6.45 -5.22
C ILE A 186 4.78 7.30 -4.13
N SER A 187 4.03 6.67 -3.25
CA SER A 187 3.45 7.31 -2.06
C SER A 187 4.10 6.74 -0.81
N CYS A 188 4.63 7.62 0.04
CA CYS A 188 5.27 7.24 1.30
C CYS A 188 4.31 7.44 2.47
N TYR A 189 4.19 6.45 3.32
CA TYR A 189 3.35 6.47 4.52
C TYR A 189 4.19 6.22 5.76
N LYS A 190 4.09 7.12 6.71
CA LYS A 190 4.72 7.00 8.02
C LYS A 190 3.73 6.50 9.05
N VAL A 191 4.21 5.60 9.90
CA VAL A 191 3.48 5.12 11.07
C VAL A 191 3.90 5.95 12.28
N PHE A 192 2.93 6.56 12.94
CA PHE A 192 3.13 7.34 14.15
C PHE A 192 2.60 6.60 15.36
N LEU A 193 3.29 6.70 16.48
CA LEU A 193 2.71 6.33 17.77
C LEU A 193 1.66 7.37 18.16
N LYS A 194 0.48 6.91 18.56
CA LYS A 194 -0.52 7.78 19.21
C LYS A 194 0.04 8.22 20.57
N LYS A 195 -0.04 9.48 20.84
CA LYS A 195 0.29 10.04 22.15
C LYS A 195 -0.82 9.74 23.15
#